data_d168d3078163dc13d90a7630ac96d7a6
#
_entry.id   d168d3078163dc13d90a7630ac96d7a6
#
_cell.length_a   1.000
_cell.length_b   1.000
_cell.length_c   1.000
_cell.angle_alpha   90.00
_cell.angle_beta   90.00
_cell.angle_gamma   90.00
#
_symmetry.space_group_name_H-M   'P 1'
#
loop_
_entity.id
_entity.type
_entity.pdbx_description
1 polymer ?
#
loop_
_entity_poly.entity_id
_entity_poly.type
_entity_poly.pdbx_seq_one_letter_code
_entity_poly.pdbx_strand_id
1 'polypeptide(L)'
;MKSILFTNAKLKGQNGLQDIYITDGKFKEIGPGLAAKVTAEKVVDLEGKLAVPPYVDPHIHLDYVFTALNPAAANKTGSLFEGIQRWSETKGSLTKEEIKKRARQAMKQEILTGVQYIRTHVDVTDPKLTALQAMLELREEVKDTCTMQIIAFPQEGMYAYQGGDKLVEEALTMGADLVGAIPHFEYTREDGVKSVQKAFELAVKYDKMVDIHCDETDDDQSRFIEVLAAEALRSGIAEKATASHTCAMHSYNNAYTYKLFKLLGLSKVNFISCPTENIHLQGRFDNYPKRRGLTRDRKSVV
;
A
#
# COMPACT_ATOMS: atom_id res chain seq x y z
N MET A 1 29.86 -3.43 -9.88
CA MET A 1 29.93 -2.55 -11.06
C MET A 1 30.09 -1.14 -10.55
N LYS A 2 31.21 -0.49 -10.83
CA LYS A 2 31.50 0.86 -10.28
C LYS A 2 30.92 1.98 -11.16
N SER A 3 30.78 1.74 -12.47
CA SER A 3 30.24 2.76 -13.37
C SER A 3 29.42 2.16 -14.52
N ILE A 4 28.38 2.88 -14.92
CA ILE A 4 27.54 2.59 -16.07
C ILE A 4 27.21 3.86 -16.83
N LEU A 5 27.23 3.80 -18.15
CA LEU A 5 26.77 4.87 -19.03
C LEU A 5 25.56 4.36 -19.83
N PHE A 6 24.44 5.01 -19.66
CA PHE A 6 23.29 4.86 -20.56
C PHE A 6 23.37 5.94 -21.62
N THR A 7 23.35 5.58 -22.90
CA THR A 7 23.35 6.52 -24.01
C THR A 7 21.98 6.61 -24.66
N ASN A 8 21.73 7.71 -25.34
CA ASN A 8 20.53 7.94 -26.14
C ASN A 8 19.22 7.81 -25.36
N ALA A 9 19.17 8.26 -24.10
CA ALA A 9 17.95 8.31 -23.28
C ALA A 9 17.06 9.47 -23.70
N LYS A 10 15.75 9.26 -23.79
CA LYS A 10 14.77 10.34 -23.80
C LYS A 10 14.36 10.67 -22.37
N LEU A 11 14.47 11.94 -21.96
CA LEU A 11 14.05 12.41 -20.65
C LEU A 11 12.83 13.32 -20.76
N LYS A 12 11.89 13.20 -19.81
CA LYS A 12 10.69 14.05 -19.76
C LYS A 12 11.08 15.51 -19.58
N GLY A 13 10.57 16.39 -20.44
CA GLY A 13 10.83 17.84 -20.36
C GLY A 13 12.19 18.27 -20.90
N GLN A 14 12.99 17.38 -21.49
CA GLN A 14 14.24 17.72 -22.16
C GLN A 14 14.15 17.55 -23.68
N ASN A 15 14.78 18.45 -24.41
CA ASN A 15 14.90 18.35 -25.87
C ASN A 15 16.11 17.48 -26.24
N GLY A 16 15.92 16.63 -27.27
CA GLY A 16 16.96 15.72 -27.76
C GLY A 16 17.24 14.54 -26.83
N LEU A 17 18.16 13.68 -27.24
CA LEU A 17 18.60 12.52 -26.48
C LEU A 17 19.70 12.92 -25.51
N GLN A 18 19.67 12.29 -24.33
CA GLN A 18 20.61 12.53 -23.24
C GLN A 18 21.35 11.24 -22.91
N ASP A 19 22.58 11.37 -22.46
CA ASP A 19 23.31 10.27 -21.84
C ASP A 19 23.26 10.42 -20.31
N ILE A 20 23.27 9.27 -19.59
CA ILE A 20 23.19 9.24 -18.13
C ILE A 20 24.41 8.46 -17.62
N TYR A 21 25.34 9.17 -16.96
CA TYR A 21 26.52 8.55 -16.37
C TYR A 21 26.34 8.35 -14.87
N ILE A 22 26.52 7.09 -14.44
CA ILE A 22 26.36 6.66 -13.05
C ILE A 22 27.68 6.11 -12.55
N THR A 23 28.12 6.55 -11.37
CA THR A 23 29.25 5.97 -10.64
C THR A 23 28.86 5.75 -9.19
N ASP A 24 29.29 4.62 -8.62
CA ASP A 24 29.05 4.28 -7.21
C ASP A 24 27.58 4.42 -6.80
N GLY A 25 26.67 4.01 -7.71
CA GLY A 25 25.21 4.06 -7.50
C GLY A 25 24.58 5.44 -7.55
N LYS A 26 25.30 6.50 -7.97
CA LYS A 26 24.81 7.87 -8.03
C LYS A 26 24.90 8.44 -9.44
N PHE A 27 23.93 9.26 -9.81
CA PHE A 27 24.00 10.07 -11.03
C PHE A 27 25.18 11.05 -10.92
N LYS A 28 26.16 10.85 -11.78
CA LYS A 28 27.34 11.73 -11.82
C LYS A 28 27.14 12.89 -12.79
N GLU A 29 26.61 12.58 -13.96
CA GLU A 29 26.35 13.58 -15.01
C GLU A 29 25.20 13.10 -15.92
N ILE A 30 24.37 14.04 -16.36
CA ILE A 30 23.31 13.83 -17.35
C ILE A 30 23.47 14.94 -18.40
N GLY A 31 23.61 14.54 -19.66
CA GLY A 31 23.76 15.50 -20.77
C GLY A 31 24.06 14.80 -22.08
N PRO A 32 24.03 15.52 -23.20
CA PRO A 32 24.30 14.94 -24.51
C PRO A 32 25.77 14.64 -24.71
N GLY A 33 26.08 13.53 -25.40
CA GLY A 33 27.42 13.23 -25.90
C GLY A 33 28.44 12.85 -24.81
N LEU A 34 28.00 12.31 -23.68
CA LEU A 34 28.89 11.88 -22.61
C LEU A 34 29.75 10.68 -23.02
N ALA A 35 29.29 9.86 -23.97
CA ALA A 35 30.04 8.72 -24.50
C ALA A 35 31.43 9.09 -25.07
N ALA A 36 31.59 10.33 -25.52
CA ALA A 36 32.89 10.85 -25.98
C ALA A 36 33.75 11.42 -24.86
N LYS A 37 33.22 11.59 -23.64
CA LYS A 37 33.88 12.30 -22.54
C LYS A 37 34.21 11.41 -21.34
N VAL A 38 33.48 10.30 -21.18
CA VAL A 38 33.63 9.42 -20.00
C VAL A 38 33.87 7.98 -20.43
N THR A 39 34.59 7.25 -19.57
CA THR A 39 34.76 5.81 -19.71
C THR A 39 33.94 5.14 -18.60
N ALA A 40 33.14 4.15 -18.95
CA ALA A 40 32.33 3.37 -18.03
C ALA A 40 32.62 1.87 -18.17
N GLU A 41 32.51 1.10 -17.08
CA GLU A 41 32.62 -0.35 -17.11
C GLU A 41 31.55 -1.01 -17.98
N LYS A 42 30.36 -0.40 -18.02
CA LYS A 42 29.24 -0.85 -18.86
C LYS A 42 28.63 0.31 -19.60
N VAL A 43 28.38 0.12 -20.89
CA VAL A 43 27.64 1.07 -21.75
C VAL A 43 26.38 0.37 -22.24
N VAL A 44 25.25 1.05 -22.15
CA VAL A 44 23.94 0.57 -22.61
C VAL A 44 23.30 1.65 -23.48
N ASP A 45 23.07 1.34 -24.74
CA ASP A 45 22.30 2.22 -25.62
C ASP A 45 20.81 2.02 -25.37
N LEU A 46 20.10 3.11 -25.03
CA LEU A 46 18.67 3.10 -24.79
C LEU A 46 17.85 3.33 -26.07
N GLU A 47 18.49 3.57 -27.22
CA GLU A 47 17.85 3.67 -28.54
C GLU A 47 16.66 4.67 -28.55
N GLY A 48 16.76 5.75 -27.80
CA GLY A 48 15.70 6.75 -27.65
C GLY A 48 14.55 6.35 -26.73
N LYS A 49 14.69 5.26 -25.96
CA LYS A 49 13.69 4.87 -24.96
C LYS A 49 13.61 5.90 -23.84
N LEU A 50 12.41 6.07 -23.29
CA LEU A 50 12.16 6.98 -22.19
C LEU A 50 12.77 6.44 -20.89
N ALA A 51 13.65 7.22 -20.26
CA ALA A 51 14.13 6.96 -18.92
C ALA A 51 13.23 7.70 -17.92
N VAL A 52 12.71 6.95 -16.94
CA VAL A 52 11.83 7.44 -15.89
C VAL A 52 12.33 6.97 -14.54
N PRO A 53 11.98 7.63 -13.42
CA PRO A 53 12.16 7.08 -12.09
C PRO A 53 11.47 5.70 -11.98
N PRO A 54 11.95 4.82 -11.09
CA PRO A 54 11.26 3.56 -10.83
C PRO A 54 9.84 3.79 -10.32
N TYR A 55 8.97 2.83 -10.58
CA TYR A 55 7.62 2.85 -10.06
C TYR A 55 7.59 2.48 -8.58
N VAL A 56 6.52 2.93 -7.92
CA VAL A 56 6.20 2.60 -6.53
C VAL A 56 4.89 1.82 -6.53
N ASP A 57 4.87 0.65 -5.92
CA ASP A 57 3.62 0.00 -5.51
C ASP A 57 3.33 0.37 -4.04
N PRO A 58 2.39 1.29 -3.80
CA PRO A 58 2.12 1.77 -2.45
C PRO A 58 1.17 0.87 -1.67
N HIS A 59 0.59 -0.18 -2.28
CA HIS A 59 -0.44 -1.00 -1.65
C HIS A 59 -0.51 -2.41 -2.22
N ILE A 60 0.11 -3.37 -1.54
CA ILE A 60 0.06 -4.80 -1.85
C ILE A 60 0.03 -5.61 -0.54
N HIS A 61 -0.42 -6.86 -0.61
CA HIS A 61 -0.38 -7.83 0.48
C HIS A 61 0.51 -9.01 0.09
N LEU A 62 1.82 -8.87 0.29
CA LEU A 62 2.79 -9.90 -0.10
C LEU A 62 2.69 -11.18 0.73
N ASP A 63 2.13 -11.11 1.92
CA ASP A 63 1.95 -12.24 2.83
C ASP A 63 0.94 -13.26 2.30
N TYR A 64 -0.12 -12.82 1.61
CA TYR A 64 -1.13 -13.73 1.08
C TYR A 64 -1.31 -13.73 -0.45
N VAL A 65 -0.41 -13.07 -1.20
CA VAL A 65 -0.43 -13.19 -2.67
C VAL A 65 -0.45 -14.65 -3.11
N PHE A 66 -1.17 -14.93 -4.20
CA PHE A 66 -1.30 -16.26 -4.80
C PHE A 66 -1.94 -17.36 -3.94
N THR A 67 -2.45 -17.06 -2.74
CA THR A 67 -3.17 -18.08 -1.95
C THR A 67 -4.43 -18.57 -2.65
N ALA A 68 -5.14 -17.70 -3.37
CA ALA A 68 -6.34 -18.04 -4.12
C ALA A 68 -6.09 -18.98 -5.33
N LEU A 69 -4.83 -19.26 -5.69
CA LEU A 69 -4.49 -20.31 -6.64
C LEU A 69 -4.78 -21.72 -6.08
N ASN A 70 -4.88 -21.85 -4.76
CA ASN A 70 -5.42 -23.04 -4.13
C ASN A 70 -6.97 -22.98 -4.20
N PRO A 71 -7.64 -23.93 -4.89
CA PRO A 71 -9.12 -23.92 -5.02
C PRO A 71 -9.87 -23.91 -3.68
N ALA A 72 -9.28 -24.46 -2.61
CA ALA A 72 -9.86 -24.46 -1.28
C ALA A 72 -9.87 -23.06 -0.63
N ALA A 73 -8.92 -22.19 -1.02
CA ALA A 73 -8.79 -20.82 -0.54
C ALA A 73 -9.39 -19.78 -1.50
N ALA A 74 -10.05 -20.21 -2.58
CA ALA A 74 -10.61 -19.31 -3.59
C ALA A 74 -11.85 -18.57 -3.06
N ASN A 75 -11.88 -17.25 -3.29
CA ASN A 75 -13.02 -16.39 -3.03
C ASN A 75 -14.08 -16.61 -4.13
N LYS A 76 -15.21 -17.23 -3.80
CA LYS A 76 -16.25 -17.63 -4.77
C LYS A 76 -17.25 -16.50 -5.05
N THR A 77 -17.60 -15.71 -4.05
CA THR A 77 -18.55 -14.60 -4.20
C THR A 77 -17.88 -13.35 -4.76
N GLY A 78 -16.57 -13.26 -4.65
CA GLY A 78 -15.79 -12.08 -5.01
C GLY A 78 -15.96 -10.92 -4.04
N SER A 79 -16.57 -11.14 -2.85
CA SER A 79 -16.71 -10.11 -1.83
C SER A 79 -15.45 -9.97 -0.97
N LEU A 80 -15.21 -8.77 -0.44
CA LEU A 80 -14.12 -8.51 0.51
C LEU A 80 -14.21 -9.46 1.73
N PHE A 81 -15.39 -9.58 2.31
CA PHE A 81 -15.59 -10.37 3.53
C PHE A 81 -15.28 -11.87 3.33
N GLU A 82 -15.65 -12.45 2.19
CA GLU A 82 -15.24 -13.83 1.90
C GLU A 82 -13.72 -13.92 1.69
N GLY A 83 -13.10 -12.92 1.06
CA GLY A 83 -11.65 -12.88 0.92
C GLY A 83 -10.93 -12.91 2.26
N ILE A 84 -11.35 -12.08 3.21
CA ILE A 84 -10.82 -12.06 4.57
C ILE A 84 -11.04 -13.41 5.28
N GLN A 85 -12.24 -13.98 5.16
CA GLN A 85 -12.54 -15.28 5.75
C GLN A 85 -11.62 -16.38 5.19
N ARG A 86 -11.43 -16.47 3.86
CA ARG A 86 -10.53 -17.47 3.25
C ARG A 86 -9.10 -17.33 3.72
N TRP A 87 -8.64 -16.09 3.89
CA TRP A 87 -7.33 -15.83 4.47
C TRP A 87 -7.25 -16.29 5.94
N SER A 88 -8.22 -15.95 6.77
CA SER A 88 -8.30 -16.37 8.17
C SER A 88 -8.24 -17.89 8.34
N GLU A 89 -8.97 -18.63 7.47
CA GLU A 89 -8.97 -20.10 7.46
C GLU A 89 -7.62 -20.71 7.01
N THR A 90 -6.83 -19.97 6.23
CA THR A 90 -5.61 -20.47 5.59
C THR A 90 -4.35 -20.14 6.36
N LYS A 91 -4.24 -18.91 6.90
CA LYS A 91 -2.99 -18.35 7.45
C LYS A 91 -2.33 -19.18 8.54
N GLY A 92 -3.12 -19.82 9.40
CA GLY A 92 -2.61 -20.64 10.51
C GLY A 92 -1.83 -21.89 10.09
N SER A 93 -1.97 -22.33 8.84
CA SER A 93 -1.27 -23.49 8.27
C SER A 93 -0.01 -23.13 7.49
N LEU A 94 0.25 -21.85 7.22
CA LEU A 94 1.35 -21.41 6.38
C LEU A 94 2.66 -21.35 7.15
N THR A 95 3.74 -21.70 6.46
CA THR A 95 5.10 -21.54 6.96
C THR A 95 5.73 -20.25 6.42
N LYS A 96 6.75 -19.75 7.11
CA LYS A 96 7.51 -18.56 6.64
C LYS A 96 8.08 -18.80 5.23
N GLU A 97 8.54 -20.01 4.93
CA GLU A 97 9.15 -20.33 3.65
C GLU A 97 8.13 -20.29 2.50
N GLU A 98 6.91 -20.77 2.74
CA GLU A 98 5.82 -20.69 1.74
C GLU A 98 5.41 -19.23 1.50
N ILE A 99 5.28 -18.44 2.54
CA ILE A 99 4.97 -17.02 2.45
C ILE A 99 6.06 -16.30 1.65
N LYS A 100 7.34 -16.45 2.04
CA LYS A 100 8.47 -15.84 1.33
C LYS A 100 8.57 -16.29 -0.13
N LYS A 101 8.30 -17.56 -0.43
CA LYS A 101 8.30 -18.07 -1.80
C LYS A 101 7.27 -17.36 -2.69
N ARG A 102 6.03 -17.22 -2.23
CA ARG A 102 4.98 -16.51 -2.98
C ARG A 102 5.29 -15.02 -3.10
N ALA A 103 5.72 -14.39 -2.01
CA ALA A 103 6.11 -12.99 -2.00
C ALA A 103 7.24 -12.70 -3.00
N ARG A 104 8.31 -13.51 -3.03
CA ARG A 104 9.40 -13.37 -4.03
C ARG A 104 8.89 -13.50 -5.47
N GLN A 105 7.93 -14.40 -5.71
CA GLN A 105 7.34 -14.56 -7.04
C GLN A 105 6.57 -13.29 -7.46
N ALA A 106 5.77 -12.69 -6.57
CA ALA A 106 5.07 -11.44 -6.83
C ALA A 106 6.06 -10.28 -7.05
N MET A 107 7.00 -10.10 -6.13
CA MET A 107 8.04 -9.08 -6.24
C MET A 107 8.85 -9.17 -7.53
N LYS A 108 9.15 -10.39 -8.00
CA LYS A 108 9.82 -10.57 -9.29
C LYS A 108 8.99 -9.99 -10.44
N GLN A 109 7.66 -10.18 -10.43
CA GLN A 109 6.78 -9.60 -11.45
C GLN A 109 6.76 -8.07 -11.35
N GLU A 110 6.65 -7.52 -10.14
CA GLU A 110 6.72 -6.08 -9.89
C GLU A 110 8.03 -5.47 -10.41
N ILE A 111 9.17 -6.04 -10.05
CA ILE A 111 10.49 -5.55 -10.47
C ILE A 111 10.65 -5.61 -11.99
N LEU A 112 10.15 -6.66 -12.66
CA LEU A 112 10.18 -6.77 -14.11
C LEU A 112 9.36 -5.70 -14.83
N THR A 113 8.37 -5.11 -14.16
CA THR A 113 7.58 -3.99 -14.68
C THR A 113 8.11 -2.62 -14.25
N GLY A 114 9.22 -2.57 -13.52
CA GLY A 114 9.92 -1.35 -13.15
C GLY A 114 9.61 -0.83 -11.73
N VAL A 115 8.91 -1.61 -10.90
CA VAL A 115 8.68 -1.28 -9.50
C VAL A 115 9.94 -1.58 -8.69
N GLN A 116 10.41 -0.61 -7.88
CA GLN A 116 11.55 -0.77 -6.98
C GLN A 116 11.25 -0.34 -5.53
N TYR A 117 10.06 0.17 -5.28
CA TYR A 117 9.58 0.57 -3.97
C TYR A 117 8.23 -0.08 -3.73
N ILE A 118 8.12 -0.90 -2.69
CA ILE A 118 6.91 -1.65 -2.35
C ILE A 118 6.50 -1.31 -0.92
N ARG A 119 5.22 -1.04 -0.71
CA ARG A 119 4.61 -0.94 0.62
C ARG A 119 3.62 -2.07 0.77
N THR A 120 3.93 -3.03 1.65
CA THR A 120 3.09 -4.22 1.88
C THR A 120 2.36 -4.15 3.21
N HIS A 121 1.06 -4.38 3.17
CA HIS A 121 0.26 -4.66 4.35
C HIS A 121 0.51 -6.11 4.75
N VAL A 122 0.84 -6.35 6.01
CA VAL A 122 1.14 -7.69 6.53
C VAL A 122 0.23 -7.98 7.70
N ASP A 123 -0.59 -9.02 7.58
CA ASP A 123 -1.54 -9.39 8.61
C ASP A 123 -0.84 -9.80 9.90
N VAL A 124 -1.20 -9.11 10.99
CA VAL A 124 -0.71 -9.37 12.33
C VAL A 124 -1.76 -10.02 13.24
N THR A 125 -2.94 -10.37 12.72
CA THR A 125 -3.95 -11.12 13.47
C THR A 125 -3.62 -12.62 13.51
N ASP A 126 -2.39 -12.93 13.91
CA ASP A 126 -1.81 -14.25 14.18
C ASP A 126 -0.90 -14.12 15.41
N PRO A 127 -1.19 -14.82 16.54
CA PRO A 127 -0.38 -14.73 17.75
C PRO A 127 1.10 -15.10 17.57
N LYS A 128 1.43 -15.84 16.49
CA LYS A 128 2.81 -16.19 16.14
C LYS A 128 3.49 -15.13 15.29
N LEU A 129 2.74 -14.18 14.72
CA LEU A 129 3.24 -13.17 13.79
C LEU A 129 4.07 -13.78 12.64
N THR A 130 3.64 -14.95 12.15
CA THR A 130 4.38 -15.76 11.16
C THR A 130 4.61 -14.98 9.87
N ALA A 131 3.57 -14.30 9.37
CA ALA A 131 3.65 -13.49 8.17
C ALA A 131 4.59 -12.28 8.35
N LEU A 132 4.51 -11.61 9.49
CA LEU A 132 5.40 -10.48 9.80
C LEU A 132 6.86 -10.91 9.84
N GLN A 133 7.18 -12.00 10.55
CA GLN A 133 8.54 -12.53 10.60
C GLN A 133 9.07 -12.86 9.20
N ALA A 134 8.24 -13.51 8.35
CA ALA A 134 8.60 -13.84 6.98
C ALA A 134 8.91 -12.58 6.15
N MET A 135 8.11 -11.51 6.29
CA MET A 135 8.32 -10.27 5.54
C MET A 135 9.51 -9.48 6.05
N LEU A 136 9.77 -9.45 7.36
CA LEU A 136 10.98 -8.83 7.92
C LEU A 136 12.25 -9.51 7.43
N GLU A 137 12.29 -10.85 7.39
CA GLU A 137 13.40 -11.62 6.82
C GLU A 137 13.54 -11.32 5.32
N LEU A 138 12.44 -11.35 4.57
CA LEU A 138 12.46 -11.11 3.13
C LEU A 138 12.94 -9.69 2.79
N ARG A 139 12.57 -8.68 3.58
CA ARG A 139 13.04 -7.30 3.40
C ARG A 139 14.56 -7.20 3.40
N GLU A 140 15.22 -7.89 4.34
CA GLU A 140 16.69 -7.93 4.39
C GLU A 140 17.31 -8.68 3.21
N GLU A 141 16.67 -9.75 2.75
CA GLU A 141 17.16 -10.54 1.60
C GLU A 141 17.11 -9.77 0.28
N VAL A 142 16.15 -8.85 0.12
CA VAL A 142 15.91 -8.13 -1.15
C VAL A 142 16.37 -6.68 -1.15
N LYS A 143 16.94 -6.18 -0.06
CA LYS A 143 17.28 -4.76 0.14
C LYS A 143 18.17 -4.13 -0.94
N ASP A 144 18.99 -4.94 -1.61
CA ASP A 144 19.84 -4.47 -2.69
C ASP A 144 19.10 -4.36 -4.05
N THR A 145 17.87 -4.86 -4.12
CA THR A 145 17.06 -4.90 -5.35
C THR A 145 15.80 -4.07 -5.25
N CYS A 146 15.15 -4.07 -4.08
CA CYS A 146 13.88 -3.39 -3.85
C CYS A 146 13.83 -2.85 -2.42
N THR A 147 13.30 -1.64 -2.27
CA THR A 147 12.98 -1.07 -0.95
C THR A 147 11.59 -1.51 -0.53
N MET A 148 11.47 -2.15 0.63
CA MET A 148 10.20 -2.63 1.16
C MET A 148 9.86 -1.92 2.46
N GLN A 149 8.66 -1.32 2.54
CA GLN A 149 8.01 -0.87 3.77
C GLN A 149 6.95 -1.88 4.19
N ILE A 150 6.88 -2.16 5.49
CA ILE A 150 5.97 -3.13 6.09
C ILE A 150 4.98 -2.42 7.00
N ILE A 151 3.69 -2.62 6.75
CA ILE A 151 2.60 -2.12 7.58
C ILE A 151 2.16 -3.24 8.51
N ALA A 152 2.12 -2.98 9.82
CA ALA A 152 1.47 -3.84 10.80
C ALA A 152 -0.04 -3.75 10.60
N PHE A 153 -0.64 -4.69 9.88
CA PHE A 153 -2.03 -4.63 9.43
C PHE A 153 -2.90 -5.65 10.17
N PRO A 154 -3.87 -5.24 10.98
CA PRO A 154 -4.79 -6.15 11.66
C PRO A 154 -5.96 -6.53 10.74
N GLN A 155 -5.79 -7.51 9.86
CA GLN A 155 -6.76 -7.90 8.83
C GLN A 155 -8.16 -8.23 9.40
N GLU A 156 -8.21 -8.80 10.60
CA GLU A 156 -9.48 -9.16 11.27
C GLU A 156 -9.90 -8.12 12.33
N GLY A 157 -9.39 -6.89 12.22
CA GLY A 157 -9.67 -5.80 13.17
C GLY A 157 -8.70 -5.74 14.35
N MET A 158 -8.57 -4.56 14.95
CA MET A 158 -7.81 -4.37 16.19
C MET A 158 -8.59 -4.87 17.41
N TYR A 159 -9.89 -4.67 17.42
CA TYR A 159 -10.77 -4.98 18.54
C TYR A 159 -11.70 -6.14 18.23
N ALA A 160 -12.08 -6.36 16.97
CA ALA A 160 -12.81 -7.56 16.56
C ALA A 160 -11.95 -8.82 16.73
N TYR A 161 -10.63 -8.72 16.50
CA TYR A 161 -9.69 -9.79 16.84
C TYR A 161 -9.18 -9.63 18.28
N GLN A 162 -9.31 -10.68 19.09
CA GLN A 162 -8.89 -10.64 20.51
C GLN A 162 -7.40 -10.33 20.65
N GLY A 163 -7.06 -9.16 21.21
CA GLY A 163 -5.69 -8.71 21.40
C GLY A 163 -5.01 -8.16 20.13
N GLY A 164 -5.77 -7.85 19.09
CA GLY A 164 -5.24 -7.31 17.83
C GLY A 164 -4.48 -6.01 18.03
N ASP A 165 -4.94 -5.13 18.93
CA ASP A 165 -4.24 -3.89 19.29
C ASP A 165 -2.83 -4.14 19.84
N LYS A 166 -2.65 -5.18 20.66
CA LYS A 166 -1.35 -5.57 21.22
C LYS A 166 -0.45 -6.19 20.16
N LEU A 167 -1.02 -6.99 19.26
CA LEU A 167 -0.25 -7.59 18.14
C LEU A 167 0.25 -6.52 17.17
N VAL A 168 -0.56 -5.48 16.88
CA VAL A 168 -0.10 -4.32 16.10
C VAL A 168 1.06 -3.63 16.81
N GLU A 169 0.96 -3.38 18.12
CA GLU A 169 2.02 -2.75 18.88
C GLU A 169 3.30 -3.61 18.93
N GLU A 170 3.18 -4.91 19.12
CA GLU A 170 4.29 -5.86 19.07
C GLU A 170 4.99 -5.83 17.70
N ALA A 171 4.21 -5.83 16.63
CA ALA A 171 4.74 -5.77 15.27
C ALA A 171 5.59 -4.51 15.02
N LEU A 172 5.20 -3.37 15.60
CA LEU A 172 6.00 -2.14 15.52
C LEU A 172 7.33 -2.28 16.24
N THR A 173 7.35 -2.93 17.41
CA THR A 173 8.60 -3.18 18.15
C THR A 173 9.50 -4.19 17.45
N MET A 174 8.94 -5.11 16.67
CA MET A 174 9.70 -6.04 15.84
C MET A 174 10.28 -5.41 14.58
N GLY A 175 9.82 -4.24 14.17
CA GLY A 175 10.40 -3.51 13.04
C GLY A 175 9.46 -3.23 11.88
N ALA A 176 8.15 -3.30 12.06
CA ALA A 176 7.20 -2.76 11.10
C ALA A 176 7.36 -1.23 10.96
N ASP A 177 7.16 -0.73 9.76
CA ASP A 177 7.43 0.66 9.41
C ASP A 177 6.22 1.57 9.61
N LEU A 178 5.01 1.03 9.48
CA LEU A 178 3.75 1.77 9.57
C LEU A 178 2.73 1.04 10.44
N VAL A 179 1.78 1.82 10.95
CA VAL A 179 0.59 1.31 11.64
C VAL A 179 -0.55 1.20 10.66
N GLY A 180 -1.17 0.02 10.57
CA GLY A 180 -2.39 -0.24 9.81
C GLY A 180 -3.63 -0.30 10.69
N ALA A 181 -4.80 -0.22 10.07
CA ALA A 181 -6.12 -0.52 10.65
C ALA A 181 -7.12 -0.84 9.54
N ILE A 182 -8.26 -1.42 9.92
CA ILE A 182 -9.39 -1.73 9.03
C ILE A 182 -10.71 -1.43 9.76
N PRO A 183 -11.03 -0.14 9.99
CA PRO A 183 -12.10 0.27 10.90
C PRO A 183 -13.50 -0.18 10.46
N HIS A 184 -13.73 -0.38 9.17
CA HIS A 184 -15.01 -0.86 8.63
C HIS A 184 -15.23 -2.37 8.82
N PHE A 185 -14.23 -3.09 9.31
CA PHE A 185 -14.31 -4.51 9.66
C PHE A 185 -14.56 -4.73 11.17
N GLU A 186 -14.39 -3.72 11.99
CA GLU A 186 -14.69 -3.81 13.43
C GLU A 186 -16.18 -4.11 13.67
N TYR A 187 -16.53 -4.71 14.82
CA TYR A 187 -17.90 -5.11 15.11
C TYR A 187 -18.87 -3.93 15.19
N THR A 188 -18.41 -2.79 15.69
CA THR A 188 -19.23 -1.58 15.81
C THR A 188 -18.53 -0.37 15.20
N ARG A 189 -19.32 0.65 14.87
CA ARG A 189 -18.77 1.94 14.44
C ARG A 189 -17.82 2.54 15.49
N GLU A 190 -18.20 2.40 16.76
CA GLU A 190 -17.43 2.90 17.90
C GLU A 190 -16.07 2.21 18.00
N ASP A 191 -16.01 0.91 17.78
CA ASP A 191 -14.74 0.17 17.76
C ASP A 191 -13.90 0.56 16.53
N GLY A 192 -14.52 0.79 15.38
CA GLY A 192 -13.85 1.36 14.22
C GLY A 192 -13.24 2.74 14.49
N VAL A 193 -13.95 3.62 15.18
CA VAL A 193 -13.41 4.92 15.61
C VAL A 193 -12.21 4.72 16.54
N LYS A 194 -12.34 3.84 17.55
CA LYS A 194 -11.24 3.53 18.47
C LYS A 194 -10.03 2.94 17.76
N SER A 195 -10.23 2.06 16.76
CA SER A 195 -9.12 1.48 16.00
C SER A 195 -8.33 2.54 15.25
N VAL A 196 -9.00 3.52 14.62
CA VAL A 196 -8.32 4.67 14.01
C VAL A 196 -7.55 5.48 15.06
N GLN A 197 -8.18 5.82 16.18
CA GLN A 197 -7.54 6.57 17.27
C GLN A 197 -6.31 5.84 17.82
N LYS A 198 -6.42 4.52 18.01
CA LYS A 198 -5.30 3.68 18.46
C LYS A 198 -4.16 3.65 17.45
N ALA A 199 -4.47 3.59 16.15
CA ALA A 199 -3.44 3.65 15.11
C ALA A 199 -2.63 4.95 15.18
N PHE A 200 -3.29 6.10 15.38
CA PHE A 200 -2.60 7.38 15.56
C PHE A 200 -1.82 7.46 16.88
N GLU A 201 -2.39 6.96 17.99
CA GLU A 201 -1.67 6.85 19.27
C GLU A 201 -0.35 6.10 19.12
N LEU A 202 -0.38 4.90 18.50
CA LEU A 202 0.78 4.09 18.26
C LEU A 202 1.77 4.76 17.30
N ALA A 203 1.28 5.40 16.24
CA ALA A 203 2.12 6.11 15.29
C ALA A 203 2.90 7.26 15.95
N VAL A 204 2.26 8.04 16.79
CA VAL A 204 2.93 9.09 17.58
C VAL A 204 3.92 8.48 18.58
N LYS A 205 3.52 7.44 19.30
CA LYS A 205 4.35 6.77 20.31
C LYS A 205 5.66 6.22 19.73
N TYR A 206 5.60 5.63 18.53
CA TYR A 206 6.74 4.95 17.90
C TYR A 206 7.37 5.75 16.73
N ASP A 207 6.94 7.00 16.51
CA ASP A 207 7.34 7.85 15.37
C ASP A 207 7.17 7.15 14.02
N LYS A 208 5.99 6.56 13.79
CA LYS A 208 5.65 5.82 12.59
C LYS A 208 4.67 6.58 11.70
N MET A 209 4.52 6.15 10.47
CA MET A 209 3.43 6.55 9.58
C MET A 209 2.18 5.73 9.85
N VAL A 210 1.04 6.17 9.32
CA VAL A 210 -0.25 5.48 9.36
C VAL A 210 -0.71 5.20 7.94
N ASP A 211 -1.21 3.98 7.68
CA ASP A 211 -1.86 3.62 6.42
C ASP A 211 -3.04 2.68 6.70
N ILE A 212 -4.25 3.20 6.54
CA ILE A 212 -5.49 2.55 6.96
C ILE A 212 -6.27 2.09 5.73
N HIS A 213 -6.72 0.83 5.70
CA HIS A 213 -7.79 0.37 4.82
C HIS A 213 -9.06 1.10 5.25
N CYS A 214 -9.34 2.22 4.61
CA CYS A 214 -10.35 3.16 5.05
C CYS A 214 -11.59 3.05 4.16
N ASP A 215 -12.74 2.72 4.76
CA ASP A 215 -14.02 2.71 4.05
C ASP A 215 -14.02 1.88 2.75
N GLU A 216 -13.35 0.71 2.78
CA GLU A 216 -13.31 -0.24 1.67
C GLU A 216 -14.58 -1.09 1.63
N THR A 217 -15.69 -0.44 1.45
CA THR A 217 -17.03 -1.04 1.45
C THR A 217 -17.98 -0.25 0.58
N ASP A 218 -19.11 -0.87 0.19
CA ASP A 218 -20.21 -0.21 -0.51
C ASP A 218 -21.14 0.58 0.42
N ASP A 219 -20.96 0.45 1.75
CA ASP A 219 -21.79 1.14 2.74
C ASP A 219 -21.47 2.64 2.82
N ASP A 220 -22.41 3.49 2.46
CA ASP A 220 -22.28 4.95 2.53
C ASP A 220 -22.28 5.50 3.96
N GLN A 221 -22.57 4.67 4.96
CA GLN A 221 -22.44 5.01 6.39
C GLN A 221 -21.04 4.72 6.92
N SER A 222 -20.22 3.99 6.19
CA SER A 222 -18.79 3.87 6.49
C SER A 222 -18.12 5.21 6.22
N ARG A 223 -17.75 5.95 7.27
CA ARG A 223 -17.25 7.32 7.24
C ARG A 223 -16.01 7.51 8.12
N PHE A 224 -15.16 6.49 8.17
CA PHE A 224 -13.94 6.54 8.98
C PHE A 224 -12.89 7.49 8.40
N ILE A 225 -13.03 7.88 7.13
CA ILE A 225 -12.19 8.92 6.52
C ILE A 225 -12.28 10.26 7.27
N GLU A 226 -13.45 10.62 7.82
CA GLU A 226 -13.56 11.84 8.62
C GLU A 226 -12.83 11.73 9.96
N VAL A 227 -12.82 10.52 10.56
CA VAL A 227 -12.10 10.24 11.81
C VAL A 227 -10.59 10.28 11.55
N LEU A 228 -10.12 9.59 10.51
CA LEU A 228 -8.72 9.59 10.10
C LEU A 228 -8.20 11.02 9.86
N ALA A 229 -8.94 11.82 9.09
CA ALA A 229 -8.57 13.20 8.80
C ALA A 229 -8.54 14.08 10.06
N ALA A 230 -9.49 13.88 10.99
CA ALA A 230 -9.53 14.61 12.25
C ALA A 230 -8.37 14.22 13.18
N GLU A 231 -8.05 12.92 13.30
CA GLU A 231 -6.92 12.45 14.11
C GLU A 231 -5.58 12.90 13.52
N ALA A 232 -5.44 12.90 12.19
CA ALA A 232 -4.26 13.42 11.50
C ALA A 232 -3.99 14.88 11.84
N LEU A 233 -5.03 15.71 11.89
CA LEU A 233 -4.92 17.11 12.33
C LEU A 233 -4.55 17.23 13.81
N ARG A 234 -5.22 16.49 14.69
CA ARG A 234 -5.01 16.55 16.14
C ARG A 234 -3.63 16.10 16.56
N SER A 235 -3.13 15.05 15.91
CA SER A 235 -1.83 14.47 16.20
C SER A 235 -0.65 15.21 15.55
N GLY A 236 -0.92 16.10 14.57
CA GLY A 236 0.10 16.85 13.86
C GLY A 236 0.95 16.01 12.89
N ILE A 237 0.51 14.80 12.53
CA ILE A 237 1.24 13.89 11.63
C ILE A 237 0.50 13.67 10.29
N ALA A 238 -0.21 14.68 9.82
CA ALA A 238 -1.05 14.58 8.63
C ALA A 238 -0.29 14.08 7.37
N GLU A 239 0.92 14.57 7.15
CA GLU A 239 1.76 14.15 6.01
C GLU A 239 2.23 12.68 6.11
N LYS A 240 2.17 12.09 7.30
CA LYS A 240 2.49 10.69 7.58
C LYS A 240 1.24 9.79 7.56
N ALA A 241 0.04 10.34 7.31
CA ALA A 241 -1.23 9.61 7.33
C ALA A 241 -1.75 9.36 5.92
N THR A 242 -2.16 8.12 5.67
CA THR A 242 -2.69 7.65 4.39
C THR A 242 -4.03 6.94 4.60
N ALA A 243 -4.98 7.24 3.74
CA ALA A 243 -6.24 6.51 3.60
C ALA A 243 -6.22 5.71 2.30
N SER A 244 -6.19 4.39 2.41
CA SER A 244 -6.24 3.46 1.29
C SER A 244 -7.69 3.10 0.95
N HIS A 245 -7.99 2.84 -0.33
CA HIS A 245 -9.28 2.47 -0.92
C HIS A 245 -10.33 3.59 -0.90
N THR A 246 -10.91 3.91 0.26
CA THR A 246 -11.98 4.91 0.45
C THR A 246 -13.17 4.74 -0.50
N CYS A 247 -13.58 3.49 -0.78
CA CYS A 247 -14.60 3.13 -1.76
C CYS A 247 -15.97 3.71 -1.44
N ALA A 248 -16.36 3.76 -0.15
CA ALA A 248 -17.63 4.30 0.29
C ALA A 248 -17.84 5.76 -0.12
N MET A 249 -16.75 6.52 -0.35
CA MET A 249 -16.83 7.90 -0.82
C MET A 249 -17.59 8.06 -2.13
N HIS A 250 -17.63 7.03 -2.97
CA HIS A 250 -18.41 7.03 -4.21
C HIS A 250 -19.90 7.26 -3.93
N SER A 251 -20.42 6.69 -2.85
CA SER A 251 -21.84 6.71 -2.48
C SER A 251 -22.22 7.84 -1.51
N TYR A 252 -21.28 8.65 -1.04
CA TYR A 252 -21.59 9.78 -0.14
C TYR A 252 -22.44 10.83 -0.81
N ASN A 253 -23.45 11.33 -0.09
CA ASN A 253 -24.24 12.45 -0.57
C ASN A 253 -23.40 13.75 -0.65
N ASN A 254 -23.85 14.69 -1.49
CA ASN A 254 -23.09 15.90 -1.79
C ASN A 254 -22.92 16.84 -0.59
N ALA A 255 -23.89 16.91 0.32
CA ALA A 255 -23.80 17.77 1.50
C ALA A 255 -22.70 17.27 2.45
N TYR A 256 -22.66 15.98 2.72
CA TYR A 256 -21.58 15.35 3.51
C TYR A 256 -20.23 15.50 2.82
N THR A 257 -20.17 15.20 1.53
CA THR A 257 -18.94 15.34 0.74
C THR A 257 -18.37 16.75 0.79
N TYR A 258 -19.22 17.77 0.67
CA TYR A 258 -18.79 19.17 0.77
C TYR A 258 -18.13 19.49 2.11
N LYS A 259 -18.72 19.02 3.21
CA LYS A 259 -18.13 19.14 4.57
C LYS A 259 -16.81 18.37 4.66
N LEU A 260 -16.79 17.12 4.18
CA LEU A 260 -15.62 16.24 4.23
C LEU A 260 -14.43 16.86 3.48
N PHE A 261 -14.64 17.37 2.27
CA PHE A 261 -13.55 17.96 1.49
C PHE A 261 -12.92 19.20 2.16
N LYS A 262 -13.67 19.94 2.97
CA LYS A 262 -13.07 21.01 3.80
C LYS A 262 -12.12 20.43 4.85
N LEU A 263 -12.52 19.36 5.54
CA LEU A 263 -11.66 18.68 6.50
C LEU A 263 -10.42 18.07 5.84
N LEU A 264 -10.58 17.40 4.70
CA LEU A 264 -9.47 16.84 3.93
C LEU A 264 -8.49 17.91 3.44
N GLY A 265 -8.98 19.05 2.99
CA GLY A 265 -8.14 20.20 2.62
C GLY A 265 -7.32 20.78 3.76
N LEU A 266 -7.82 20.69 5.00
CA LEU A 266 -7.11 21.10 6.21
C LEU A 266 -6.10 20.04 6.66
N SER A 267 -6.52 18.77 6.67
CA SER A 267 -5.71 17.66 7.19
C SER A 267 -4.58 17.23 6.25
N LYS A 268 -4.72 17.48 4.93
CA LYS A 268 -3.72 17.13 3.92
C LYS A 268 -3.29 15.64 3.96
N VAL A 269 -4.17 14.75 4.38
CA VAL A 269 -3.91 13.31 4.37
C VAL A 269 -3.69 12.80 2.95
N ASN A 270 -2.89 11.75 2.82
CA ASN A 270 -2.62 11.10 1.55
C ASN A 270 -3.72 10.07 1.23
N PHE A 271 -3.89 9.78 -0.06
CA PHE A 271 -4.81 8.76 -0.54
C PHE A 271 -4.09 7.75 -1.42
N ILE A 272 -4.47 6.48 -1.28
CA ILE A 272 -4.11 5.42 -2.22
C ILE A 272 -5.41 4.86 -2.80
N SER A 273 -5.54 4.95 -4.11
CA SER A 273 -6.67 4.34 -4.83
C SER A 273 -6.22 3.02 -5.45
N CYS A 274 -7.02 1.97 -5.25
CA CYS A 274 -6.77 0.61 -5.75
C CYS A 274 -7.88 0.22 -6.76
N PRO A 275 -7.96 0.87 -7.94
CA PRO A 275 -9.13 0.77 -8.81
C PRO A 275 -9.36 -0.63 -9.35
N THR A 276 -8.33 -1.39 -9.69
CA THR A 276 -8.46 -2.74 -10.26
C THR A 276 -9.03 -3.73 -9.26
N GLU A 277 -8.63 -3.63 -8.02
CA GLU A 277 -9.12 -4.45 -6.92
C GLU A 277 -10.53 -4.01 -6.51
N ASN A 278 -10.74 -2.71 -6.27
CA ASN A 278 -12.02 -2.21 -5.80
C ASN A 278 -13.15 -2.40 -6.82
N ILE A 279 -12.91 -2.24 -8.13
CA ILE A 279 -13.91 -2.56 -9.17
C ILE A 279 -14.29 -4.05 -9.11
N HIS A 280 -13.37 -4.93 -8.75
CA HIS A 280 -13.66 -6.35 -8.59
C HIS A 280 -14.51 -6.65 -7.34
N LEU A 281 -14.16 -6.07 -6.19
CA LEU A 281 -14.79 -6.35 -4.90
C LEU A 281 -16.13 -5.64 -4.68
N GLN A 282 -16.31 -4.42 -5.22
CA GLN A 282 -17.48 -3.61 -4.95
C GLN A 282 -18.73 -4.03 -5.74
N GLY A 283 -19.93 -3.71 -5.21
CA GLY A 283 -21.22 -4.03 -5.79
C GLY A 283 -21.59 -5.53 -5.77
N ARG A 284 -20.95 -6.33 -4.93
CA ARG A 284 -21.22 -7.77 -4.84
C ARG A 284 -22.55 -8.09 -4.17
N PHE A 285 -23.01 -7.21 -3.30
CA PHE A 285 -24.31 -7.32 -2.61
C PHE A 285 -25.44 -6.55 -3.32
N ASP A 286 -25.13 -5.79 -4.37
CA ASP A 286 -26.11 -4.95 -5.05
C ASP A 286 -26.88 -5.70 -6.13
N ASN A 287 -28.16 -5.34 -6.28
CA ASN A 287 -28.92 -5.55 -7.51
C ASN A 287 -28.47 -4.53 -8.58
N TYR A 288 -29.00 -4.64 -9.81
CA TYR A 288 -28.72 -3.65 -10.84
C TYR A 288 -29.44 -2.32 -10.58
N PRO A 289 -28.80 -1.17 -10.84
CA PRO A 289 -27.40 -0.99 -11.23
C PRO A 289 -26.42 -1.21 -10.06
N LYS A 290 -25.35 -1.95 -10.32
CA LYS A 290 -24.32 -2.23 -9.30
C LYS A 290 -23.42 -1.04 -9.07
N ARG A 291 -23.12 -0.74 -7.81
CA ARG A 291 -22.08 0.21 -7.44
C ARG A 291 -20.70 -0.30 -7.84
N ARG A 292 -19.79 0.62 -8.11
CA ARG A 292 -18.38 0.35 -8.39
C ARG A 292 -17.56 1.42 -7.68
N GLY A 293 -17.51 1.27 -6.34
CA GLY A 293 -16.92 2.27 -5.47
C GLY A 293 -15.43 2.47 -5.74
N LEU A 294 -15.09 3.71 -6.04
CA LEU A 294 -13.70 4.16 -6.16
C LEU A 294 -13.49 5.36 -5.25
N THR A 295 -12.24 5.61 -4.90
CA THR A 295 -11.81 6.82 -4.20
C THR A 295 -12.36 8.06 -4.95
N ARG A 296 -13.07 8.92 -4.24
CA ARG A 296 -13.60 10.17 -4.80
C ARG A 296 -12.55 11.27 -4.63
N ASP A 297 -11.65 11.38 -5.58
CA ASP A 297 -10.50 12.29 -5.55
C ASP A 297 -10.83 13.72 -5.99
N ARG A 298 -11.99 13.92 -6.63
CA ARG A 298 -12.39 15.21 -7.19
C ARG A 298 -13.74 15.66 -6.67
N LYS A 299 -13.86 16.97 -6.56
CA LYS A 299 -15.12 17.66 -6.31
C LYS A 299 -15.99 17.59 -7.57
N SER A 300 -16.43 16.39 -7.96
CA SER A 300 -17.46 16.27 -8.98
C SER A 300 -18.78 16.66 -8.35
N VAL A 301 -19.06 17.96 -8.34
CA VAL A 301 -20.40 18.48 -8.18
C VAL A 301 -20.89 18.67 -9.59
N VAL A 302 -21.89 17.91 -9.96
CA VAL A 302 -22.74 18.28 -11.08
C VAL A 302 -23.66 19.38 -10.57
#